data_1c12eedf6b86ec4448fc96629cd26419
#
_entry.id   1c12eedf6b86ec4448fc96629cd26419
#
_cell.length_a   1.000
_cell.length_b   1.000
_cell.length_c   1.000
_cell.angle_alpha   90.00
_cell.angle_beta   90.00
_cell.angle_gamma   90.00
#
_symmetry.space_group_name_H-M   'P 1'
#
loop_
_entity.id
_entity.type
_entity.pdbx_description
1 polymer ?
#
loop_
_entity_poly.entity_id
_entity_poly.type
_entity_poly.pdbx_seq_one_letter_code
_entity_poly.pdbx_strand_id
1 'polypeptide(L)'
;MPNSQNHHISPCQISILLFGNFSNHCLANILEPLRAANDLSGRLNYSWKIVTLDGLEVSSSSGLRLGADARLSDAGGDILMVMPSYEFLTHATVATSRALRAAAKRFTTLAGLDTGSWLLAEAGLLDGHQATIHWDEIDRFSERFFEVHVQKEAVVFDRRRASCGGASTAFELALQLIGEAHGPTLRMRVENLFMGAYSEQPDPQVGIVPRALQLMRTNLEEPLLISDIAAQLGRSQRHLEIQVRAKMGANPQVIYRRMRLALAHSLAVEAQVSVAEIAVRCGYQDASAMTRAFRAEFETTPQAVRRGFGVPWS
;
A
#
# COMPACT_ATOMS: atom_id res chain seq x y z
N MET A 1 -0.02 20.55 -32.81
CA MET A 1 -0.87 19.74 -31.93
C MET A 1 -0.11 18.48 -31.56
N PRO A 2 0.48 18.35 -30.38
CA PRO A 2 1.06 17.10 -29.95
C PRO A 2 -0.05 16.19 -29.45
N ASN A 3 -0.10 15.00 -30.02
CA ASN A 3 -0.97 13.88 -29.70
C ASN A 3 -0.77 13.48 -28.21
N SER A 4 -1.73 13.76 -27.33
CA SER A 4 -1.78 13.17 -26.00
C SER A 4 -2.16 11.70 -26.17
N GLN A 5 -1.15 10.84 -26.33
CA GLN A 5 -1.34 9.41 -26.19
C GLN A 5 -1.70 9.16 -24.71
N ASN A 6 -2.98 8.96 -24.45
CA ASN A 6 -3.46 8.30 -23.25
C ASN A 6 -2.84 6.90 -23.23
N HIS A 7 -1.73 6.73 -22.55
CA HIS A 7 -1.24 5.42 -22.21
C HIS A 7 -2.25 4.82 -21.22
N HIS A 8 -3.18 4.02 -21.74
CA HIS A 8 -3.94 3.07 -20.95
C HIS A 8 -2.93 2.08 -20.37
N ILE A 9 -2.38 2.43 -19.19
CA ILE A 9 -1.60 1.47 -18.41
C ILE A 9 -2.60 0.42 -17.96
N SER A 10 -2.45 -0.81 -18.43
CA SER A 10 -3.27 -1.94 -17.97
C SER A 10 -3.12 -2.10 -16.45
N PRO A 11 -4.20 -2.43 -15.73
CA PRO A 11 -4.11 -2.62 -14.30
C PRO A 11 -3.13 -3.73 -13.93
N CYS A 12 -2.39 -3.55 -12.85
CA CYS A 12 -1.55 -4.60 -12.28
C CYS A 12 -2.44 -5.79 -11.87
N GLN A 13 -2.21 -6.95 -12.47
CA GLN A 13 -3.00 -8.17 -12.26
C GLN A 13 -2.39 -8.99 -11.12
N ILE A 14 -3.14 -9.15 -10.04
CA ILE A 14 -2.71 -9.87 -8.83
C ILE A 14 -3.52 -11.15 -8.70
N SER A 15 -2.84 -12.29 -8.49
CA SER A 15 -3.49 -13.52 -8.07
C SER A 15 -3.11 -13.81 -6.62
N ILE A 16 -4.11 -14.02 -5.76
CA ILE A 16 -3.92 -14.31 -4.35
C ILE A 16 -4.23 -15.79 -4.13
N LEU A 17 -3.18 -16.57 -3.89
CA LEU A 17 -3.29 -18.01 -3.60
C LEU A 17 -3.59 -18.22 -2.13
N LEU A 18 -4.81 -18.68 -1.87
CA LEU A 18 -5.30 -19.00 -0.55
C LEU A 18 -5.27 -20.50 -0.29
N PHE A 19 -5.13 -20.85 0.97
CA PHE A 19 -5.18 -22.21 1.49
C PHE A 19 -6.18 -22.28 2.65
N GLY A 20 -6.58 -23.48 3.06
CA GLY A 20 -7.40 -23.66 4.26
C GLY A 20 -6.77 -22.95 5.46
N ASN A 21 -7.59 -22.38 6.32
CA ASN A 21 -7.18 -21.60 7.49
C ASN A 21 -6.39 -20.33 7.18
N PHE A 22 -6.59 -19.71 6.00
CA PHE A 22 -5.98 -18.40 5.71
C PHE A 22 -6.48 -17.32 6.69
N SER A 23 -5.69 -16.26 6.87
CA SER A 23 -6.05 -15.11 7.71
C SER A 23 -6.88 -14.08 6.94
N ASN A 24 -8.15 -13.89 7.35
CA ASN A 24 -8.98 -12.78 6.83
C ASN A 24 -8.33 -11.41 7.07
N HIS A 25 -7.64 -11.25 8.21
CA HIS A 25 -6.96 -10.00 8.53
C HIS A 25 -5.83 -9.72 7.54
N CYS A 26 -5.04 -10.73 7.19
CA CYS A 26 -3.99 -10.59 6.19
C CYS A 26 -4.57 -10.28 4.80
N LEU A 27 -5.62 -11.00 4.40
CA LEU A 27 -6.31 -10.79 3.12
C LEU A 27 -6.90 -9.37 3.01
N ALA A 28 -7.59 -8.90 4.04
CA ALA A 28 -8.17 -7.56 4.06
C ALA A 28 -7.08 -6.49 3.99
N ASN A 29 -5.98 -6.65 4.73
CA ASN A 29 -4.88 -5.70 4.76
C ASN A 29 -4.10 -5.62 3.43
N ILE A 30 -4.19 -6.60 2.55
CA ILE A 30 -3.63 -6.48 1.21
C ILE A 30 -4.66 -5.94 0.21
N LEU A 31 -5.92 -6.39 0.27
CA LEU A 31 -6.93 -6.02 -0.72
C LEU A 31 -7.48 -4.61 -0.55
N GLU A 32 -7.80 -4.21 0.67
CA GLU A 32 -8.45 -2.92 0.94
C GLU A 32 -7.59 -1.70 0.54
N PRO A 33 -6.26 -1.67 0.79
CA PRO A 33 -5.42 -0.58 0.28
C PRO A 33 -5.39 -0.51 -1.25
N LEU A 34 -5.35 -1.66 -1.94
CA LEU A 34 -5.36 -1.71 -3.41
C LEU A 34 -6.70 -1.22 -3.98
N ARG A 35 -7.83 -1.62 -3.36
CA ARG A 35 -9.15 -1.10 -3.68
C ARG A 35 -9.20 0.42 -3.48
N ALA A 36 -8.74 0.89 -2.32
CA ALA A 36 -8.69 2.33 -2.03
C ALA A 36 -7.81 3.12 -3.00
N ALA A 37 -6.71 2.54 -3.47
CA ALA A 37 -5.87 3.17 -4.49
C ALA A 37 -6.62 3.34 -5.82
N ASN A 38 -7.42 2.34 -6.22
CA ASN A 38 -8.30 2.47 -7.39
C ASN A 38 -9.31 3.61 -7.19
N ASP A 39 -10.06 3.60 -6.09
CA ASP A 39 -11.10 4.57 -5.81
C ASP A 39 -10.54 6.00 -5.72
N LEU A 40 -9.48 6.19 -4.92
CA LEU A 40 -8.87 7.49 -4.71
C LEU A 40 -8.19 8.08 -5.96
N SER A 41 -7.73 7.25 -6.88
CA SER A 41 -7.16 7.69 -8.15
C SER A 41 -8.21 7.88 -9.25
N GLY A 42 -9.42 7.31 -9.10
CA GLY A 42 -10.45 7.26 -10.13
C GLY A 42 -10.04 6.39 -11.35
N ARG A 43 -9.10 5.45 -11.15
CA ARG A 43 -8.56 4.58 -12.21
C ARG A 43 -8.44 3.16 -11.69
N LEU A 44 -8.65 2.17 -12.56
CA LEU A 44 -8.39 0.77 -12.25
C LEU A 44 -6.86 0.52 -12.33
N ASN A 45 -6.15 0.76 -11.22
CA ASN A 45 -4.70 0.53 -11.12
C ASN A 45 -4.38 -0.93 -10.82
N TYR A 46 -5.24 -1.59 -10.05
CA TYR A 46 -5.08 -2.96 -9.58
C TYR A 46 -6.34 -3.76 -9.84
N SER A 47 -6.16 -4.98 -10.30
CA SER A 47 -7.21 -6.00 -10.36
C SER A 47 -6.69 -7.28 -9.70
N TRP A 48 -7.57 -8.04 -9.07
CA TRP A 48 -7.16 -9.25 -8.36
C TRP A 48 -8.12 -10.40 -8.60
N LYS A 49 -7.59 -11.61 -8.39
CA LYS A 49 -8.35 -12.85 -8.38
C LYS A 49 -7.93 -13.68 -7.18
N ILE A 50 -8.90 -14.29 -6.54
CA ILE A 50 -8.66 -15.32 -5.52
C ILE A 50 -8.45 -16.64 -6.25
N VAL A 51 -7.34 -17.31 -5.95
CA VAL A 51 -7.03 -18.60 -6.54
C VAL A 51 -6.75 -19.63 -5.44
N THR A 52 -7.07 -20.86 -5.72
CA THR A 52 -6.72 -22.03 -4.89
C THR A 52 -6.02 -23.07 -5.75
N LEU A 53 -5.43 -24.10 -5.15
CA LEU A 53 -4.73 -25.14 -5.92
C LEU A 53 -5.65 -25.87 -6.88
N ASP A 54 -6.90 -26.12 -6.45
CA ASP A 54 -7.90 -26.91 -7.14
C ASP A 54 -9.10 -26.13 -7.70
N GLY A 55 -9.16 -24.81 -7.43
CA GLY A 55 -10.26 -23.93 -7.83
C GLY A 55 -11.52 -24.08 -6.98
N LEU A 56 -11.44 -24.75 -5.84
CA LEU A 56 -12.56 -24.93 -4.92
C LEU A 56 -12.61 -23.81 -3.88
N GLU A 57 -13.78 -23.69 -3.22
CA GLU A 57 -13.99 -22.80 -2.08
C GLU A 57 -13.00 -23.14 -0.95
N VAL A 58 -12.54 -22.09 -0.26
CA VAL A 58 -11.61 -22.21 0.86
C VAL A 58 -12.18 -21.50 2.10
N SER A 59 -11.92 -22.05 3.29
CA SER A 59 -12.35 -21.46 4.56
C SER A 59 -11.19 -20.80 5.27
N SER A 60 -11.43 -19.58 5.80
CA SER A 60 -10.46 -18.89 6.63
C SER A 60 -10.40 -19.49 8.05
N SER A 61 -9.40 -19.06 8.81
CA SER A 61 -9.24 -19.42 10.24
C SER A 61 -10.41 -18.97 11.13
N SER A 62 -11.17 -17.97 10.69
CA SER A 62 -12.38 -17.48 11.39
C SER A 62 -13.69 -18.05 10.82
N GLY A 63 -13.62 -19.04 9.92
CA GLY A 63 -14.78 -19.73 9.37
C GLY A 63 -15.47 -19.02 8.19
N LEU A 64 -14.93 -17.91 7.70
CA LEU A 64 -15.45 -17.27 6.49
C LEU A 64 -15.11 -18.11 5.27
N ARG A 65 -16.12 -18.45 4.47
CA ARG A 65 -15.94 -19.17 3.21
C ARG A 65 -15.75 -18.21 2.05
N LEU A 66 -14.79 -18.51 1.19
CA LEU A 66 -14.46 -17.69 0.05
C LEU A 66 -14.31 -18.57 -1.20
N GLY A 67 -15.10 -18.29 -2.23
CA GLY A 67 -15.00 -18.96 -3.52
C GLY A 67 -13.72 -18.56 -4.25
N ALA A 68 -13.11 -19.51 -4.96
CA ALA A 68 -11.99 -19.20 -5.85
C ALA A 68 -12.50 -18.74 -7.23
N ASP A 69 -11.86 -17.72 -7.80
CA ASP A 69 -12.11 -17.27 -9.16
C ASP A 69 -11.49 -18.21 -10.21
N ALA A 70 -10.40 -18.90 -9.84
CA ALA A 70 -9.69 -19.82 -10.72
C ALA A 70 -8.83 -20.83 -9.95
N ARG A 71 -8.37 -21.88 -10.67
CA ARG A 71 -7.28 -22.75 -10.20
C ARG A 71 -5.94 -22.07 -10.40
N LEU A 72 -4.97 -22.37 -9.53
CA LEU A 72 -3.61 -21.86 -9.68
C LEU A 72 -3.01 -22.25 -11.05
N SER A 73 -3.35 -23.44 -11.60
CA SER A 73 -2.89 -23.88 -12.93
C SER A 73 -3.29 -22.95 -14.07
N ASP A 74 -4.44 -22.26 -13.93
CA ASP A 74 -5.07 -21.44 -14.95
C ASP A 74 -4.82 -19.94 -14.70
N ALA A 75 -4.20 -19.61 -13.55
CA ALA A 75 -3.90 -18.24 -13.14
C ALA A 75 -2.57 -17.76 -13.75
N GLY A 76 -2.51 -16.44 -14.01
CA GLY A 76 -1.33 -15.69 -14.43
C GLY A 76 -1.52 -14.22 -14.13
N GLY A 77 -0.51 -13.40 -14.35
CA GLY A 77 -0.56 -11.96 -14.11
C GLY A 77 0.79 -11.37 -13.71
N ASP A 78 0.75 -10.21 -13.06
CA ASP A 78 1.96 -9.52 -12.65
C ASP A 78 2.50 -10.05 -11.31
N ILE A 79 1.62 -10.28 -10.33
CA ILE A 79 2.01 -10.69 -8.98
C ILE A 79 1.22 -11.93 -8.54
N LEU A 80 1.93 -12.95 -8.07
CA LEU A 80 1.34 -14.06 -7.30
C LEU A 80 1.64 -13.84 -5.83
N MET A 81 0.60 -13.67 -5.02
CA MET A 81 0.68 -13.57 -3.56
C MET A 81 0.29 -14.91 -2.93
N VAL A 82 1.20 -15.53 -2.18
CA VAL A 82 1.00 -16.84 -1.54
C VAL A 82 0.71 -16.62 -0.06
N MET A 83 -0.49 -17.00 0.41
CA MET A 83 -0.97 -16.69 1.76
C MET A 83 -1.64 -17.89 2.42
N PRO A 84 -0.86 -18.85 2.98
CA PRO A 84 -1.39 -19.99 3.71
C PRO A 84 -1.83 -19.65 5.15
N SER A 85 -1.12 -18.74 5.81
CA SER A 85 -1.28 -18.31 7.20
C SER A 85 -1.18 -19.46 8.22
N TYR A 86 -2.30 -19.89 8.80
CA TYR A 86 -2.31 -20.92 9.85
C TYR A 86 -2.16 -22.33 9.26
N GLU A 87 -1.58 -23.25 10.05
CA GLU A 87 -1.35 -24.65 9.66
C GLU A 87 -0.58 -24.81 8.32
N PHE A 88 0.19 -23.80 7.93
CA PHE A 88 0.90 -23.72 6.65
C PHE A 88 1.76 -24.95 6.34
N LEU A 89 2.28 -25.64 7.37
CA LEU A 89 3.09 -26.86 7.19
C LEU A 89 2.32 -28.00 6.56
N THR A 90 0.99 -28.08 6.76
CA THR A 90 0.14 -29.08 6.12
C THR A 90 0.08 -28.86 4.61
N HIS A 91 0.34 -27.64 4.17
CA HIS A 91 0.38 -27.23 2.76
C HIS A 91 1.78 -27.33 2.15
N ALA A 92 2.84 -27.53 2.95
CA ALA A 92 4.22 -27.68 2.49
C ALA A 92 4.48 -29.07 1.88
N THR A 93 3.79 -29.37 0.79
CA THR A 93 3.82 -30.68 0.13
C THR A 93 4.60 -30.62 -1.20
N VAL A 94 5.05 -31.78 -1.68
CA VAL A 94 5.70 -31.90 -3.00
C VAL A 94 4.76 -31.43 -4.12
N ALA A 95 3.45 -31.67 -3.99
CA ALA A 95 2.44 -31.24 -4.94
C ALA A 95 2.32 -29.71 -4.96
N THR A 96 2.25 -29.05 -3.82
CA THR A 96 2.23 -27.58 -3.69
C THR A 96 3.49 -26.97 -4.28
N SER A 97 4.68 -27.48 -3.93
CA SER A 97 5.95 -26.99 -4.46
C SER A 97 6.03 -27.14 -5.98
N ARG A 98 5.53 -28.23 -6.54
CA ARG A 98 5.45 -28.42 -7.98
C ARG A 98 4.49 -27.40 -8.64
N ALA A 99 3.32 -27.17 -8.03
CA ALA A 99 2.33 -26.22 -8.51
C ALA A 99 2.88 -24.79 -8.49
N LEU A 100 3.55 -24.38 -7.39
CA LEU A 100 4.18 -23.06 -7.27
C LEU A 100 5.30 -22.86 -8.29
N ARG A 101 6.18 -23.83 -8.53
CA ARG A 101 7.22 -23.75 -9.58
C ARG A 101 6.62 -23.61 -10.98
N ALA A 102 5.54 -24.30 -11.26
CA ALA A 102 4.84 -24.18 -12.55
C ALA A 102 4.17 -22.80 -12.69
N ALA A 103 3.53 -22.32 -11.63
CA ALA A 103 2.89 -20.99 -11.59
C ALA A 103 3.90 -19.85 -11.71
N ALA A 104 5.07 -19.95 -11.07
CA ALA A 104 6.12 -18.92 -11.08
C ALA A 104 6.53 -18.44 -12.47
N LYS A 105 6.38 -19.30 -13.49
CA LYS A 105 6.68 -18.98 -14.89
C LYS A 105 5.67 -18.05 -15.55
N ARG A 106 4.50 -17.85 -14.93
CA ARG A 106 3.38 -17.05 -15.45
C ARG A 106 3.19 -15.73 -14.71
N PHE A 107 4.05 -15.46 -13.73
CA PHE A 107 4.01 -14.24 -12.94
C PHE A 107 5.36 -13.53 -12.97
N THR A 108 5.32 -12.20 -12.95
CA THR A 108 6.54 -11.39 -12.90
C THR A 108 7.13 -11.39 -11.50
N THR A 109 6.28 -11.26 -10.48
CA THR A 109 6.68 -11.16 -9.07
C THR A 109 5.99 -12.23 -8.24
N LEU A 110 6.72 -12.81 -7.29
CA LEU A 110 6.17 -13.71 -6.27
C LEU A 110 6.25 -13.05 -4.91
N ALA A 111 5.15 -13.05 -4.17
CA ALA A 111 5.08 -12.47 -2.84
C ALA A 111 4.64 -13.53 -1.81
N GLY A 112 5.43 -13.68 -0.74
CA GLY A 112 5.08 -14.50 0.42
C GLY A 112 4.45 -13.63 1.51
N LEU A 113 3.16 -13.83 1.80
CA LEU A 113 2.46 -13.09 2.85
C LEU A 113 2.30 -13.99 4.07
N ASP A 114 2.56 -13.43 5.26
CA ASP A 114 2.46 -14.14 6.53
C ASP A 114 3.45 -15.32 6.56
N THR A 115 2.99 -16.54 6.51
CA THR A 115 3.83 -17.76 6.40
C THR A 115 4.04 -18.22 4.95
N GLY A 116 3.62 -17.44 3.96
CA GLY A 116 3.73 -17.76 2.53
C GLY A 116 5.15 -17.92 2.01
N SER A 117 6.10 -17.24 2.64
CA SER A 117 7.53 -17.39 2.34
C SER A 117 8.02 -18.82 2.55
N TRP A 118 7.44 -19.56 3.51
CA TRP A 118 7.79 -20.96 3.72
C TRP A 118 7.49 -21.82 2.49
N LEU A 119 6.29 -21.68 1.93
CA LEU A 119 5.90 -22.47 0.76
C LEU A 119 6.71 -22.09 -0.50
N LEU A 120 7.08 -20.82 -0.63
CA LEU A 120 7.94 -20.35 -1.71
C LEU A 120 9.37 -20.88 -1.55
N ALA A 121 9.93 -20.90 -0.33
CA ALA A 121 11.25 -21.46 -0.04
C ALA A 121 11.27 -22.98 -0.23
N GLU A 122 10.25 -23.72 0.24
CA GLU A 122 10.12 -25.17 0.02
C GLU A 122 10.04 -25.52 -1.48
N ALA A 123 9.57 -24.59 -2.30
CA ALA A 123 9.57 -24.73 -3.75
C ALA A 123 10.91 -24.31 -4.41
N GLY A 124 11.94 -23.83 -3.66
CA GLY A 124 13.20 -23.32 -4.16
C GLY A 124 13.06 -21.98 -4.89
N LEU A 125 11.97 -21.24 -4.65
CA LEU A 125 11.67 -19.98 -5.34
C LEU A 125 12.23 -18.74 -4.63
N LEU A 126 12.82 -18.93 -3.44
CA LEU A 126 13.50 -17.89 -2.66
C LEU A 126 15.01 -18.10 -2.55
N ASP A 127 15.58 -19.13 -3.16
CA ASP A 127 17.01 -19.40 -3.11
C ASP A 127 17.83 -18.22 -3.66
N GLY A 128 18.81 -17.73 -2.90
CA GLY A 128 19.60 -16.54 -3.22
C GLY A 128 18.83 -15.21 -3.17
N HIS A 129 17.64 -15.19 -2.55
CA HIS A 129 16.84 -13.99 -2.35
C HIS A 129 16.78 -13.59 -0.87
N GLN A 130 16.60 -12.29 -0.63
CA GLN A 130 16.21 -11.79 0.68
C GLN A 130 14.72 -12.01 0.89
N ALA A 131 14.33 -12.46 2.09
CA ALA A 131 12.94 -12.65 2.46
C ALA A 131 12.71 -12.54 3.97
N THR A 132 11.49 -12.22 4.36
CA THR A 132 10.98 -12.32 5.72
C THR A 132 9.80 -13.28 5.77
N ILE A 133 9.41 -13.66 6.97
CA ILE A 133 8.25 -14.52 7.27
C ILE A 133 7.64 -14.06 8.59
N HIS A 134 6.50 -14.63 8.96
CA HIS A 134 5.89 -14.39 10.28
C HIS A 134 6.94 -14.50 11.41
N TRP A 135 6.94 -13.53 12.31
CA TRP A 135 7.98 -13.37 13.34
C TRP A 135 8.20 -14.63 14.20
N ASP A 136 7.15 -15.41 14.49
CA ASP A 136 7.22 -16.67 15.21
C ASP A 136 8.00 -17.77 14.47
N GLU A 137 8.08 -17.68 13.15
CA GLU A 137 8.70 -18.69 12.30
C GLU A 137 10.09 -18.28 11.79
N ILE A 138 10.56 -17.08 12.08
CA ILE A 138 11.82 -16.54 11.54
C ILE A 138 13.01 -17.46 11.84
N ASP A 139 13.17 -17.88 13.08
CA ASP A 139 14.32 -18.70 13.48
C ASP A 139 14.25 -20.08 12.82
N ARG A 140 13.09 -20.72 12.86
CA ARG A 140 12.84 -22.01 12.20
C ARG A 140 13.00 -21.93 10.67
N PHE A 141 12.59 -20.83 10.07
CA PHE A 141 12.74 -20.56 8.65
C PHE A 141 14.21 -20.43 8.26
N SER A 142 15.01 -19.69 9.02
CA SER A 142 16.44 -19.51 8.78
C SER A 142 17.23 -20.80 8.97
N GLU A 143 16.85 -21.65 9.94
CA GLU A 143 17.45 -22.96 10.17
C GLU A 143 17.13 -23.98 9.07
N ARG A 144 15.97 -23.83 8.42
CA ARG A 144 15.49 -24.79 7.41
C ARG A 144 15.97 -24.45 6.00
N PHE A 145 16.09 -23.14 5.66
CA PHE A 145 16.33 -22.67 4.30
C PHE A 145 17.61 -21.82 4.22
N PHE A 146 18.76 -22.49 4.21
CA PHE A 146 20.08 -21.83 4.23
C PHE A 146 20.39 -21.00 2.98
N GLU A 147 19.74 -21.28 1.85
CA GLU A 147 19.90 -20.51 0.61
C GLU A 147 19.07 -19.21 0.61
N VAL A 148 18.22 -18.98 1.61
CA VAL A 148 17.42 -17.77 1.74
C VAL A 148 18.10 -16.80 2.69
N HIS A 149 18.29 -15.55 2.26
CA HIS A 149 18.84 -14.48 3.10
C HIS A 149 17.74 -13.89 3.98
N VAL A 150 17.49 -14.53 5.12
CA VAL A 150 16.40 -14.15 6.02
C VAL A 150 16.63 -12.78 6.65
N GLN A 151 15.65 -11.89 6.55
CA GLN A 151 15.66 -10.54 7.13
C GLN A 151 14.63 -10.45 8.26
N LYS A 152 15.00 -9.79 9.38
CA LYS A 152 14.08 -9.50 10.50
C LYS A 152 13.36 -8.16 10.30
N GLU A 153 12.85 -7.95 9.09
CA GLU A 153 12.12 -6.74 8.69
C GLU A 153 10.64 -7.05 8.48
N ALA A 154 9.79 -6.03 8.63
CA ALA A 154 8.35 -6.18 8.46
C ALA A 154 7.95 -6.57 7.03
N VAL A 155 8.64 -5.95 6.07
CA VAL A 155 8.46 -6.14 4.62
C VAL A 155 9.81 -6.16 3.94
N VAL A 156 10.01 -7.10 3.03
CA VAL A 156 11.24 -7.23 2.23
C VAL A 156 10.88 -7.28 0.75
N PHE A 157 11.56 -6.44 -0.04
CA PHE A 157 11.56 -6.50 -1.49
C PHE A 157 12.95 -6.85 -1.98
N ASP A 158 13.07 -7.88 -2.80
CA ASP A 158 14.32 -8.26 -3.46
C ASP A 158 14.06 -8.65 -4.92
N ARG A 159 14.38 -7.75 -5.84
CA ARG A 159 14.18 -7.95 -7.29
C ARG A 159 12.70 -8.26 -7.61
N ARG A 160 12.41 -9.50 -7.97
CA ARG A 160 11.06 -10.00 -8.28
C ARG A 160 10.46 -10.82 -7.14
N ARG A 161 10.88 -10.56 -5.91
CA ARG A 161 10.37 -11.21 -4.69
C ARG A 161 9.92 -10.14 -3.72
N ALA A 162 8.81 -10.42 -3.05
CA ALA A 162 8.33 -9.62 -1.95
C ALA A 162 7.90 -10.55 -0.81
N SER A 163 8.03 -10.09 0.42
CA SER A 163 7.55 -10.85 1.57
C SER A 163 7.16 -9.93 2.71
N CYS A 164 6.22 -10.37 3.54
CA CYS A 164 5.85 -9.66 4.77
C CYS A 164 5.55 -10.64 5.91
N GLY A 165 5.83 -10.19 7.13
CA GLY A 165 5.82 -11.02 8.32
C GLY A 165 4.47 -11.21 9.02
N GLY A 166 3.35 -10.84 8.42
CA GLY A 166 2.03 -11.05 9.01
C GLY A 166 0.96 -10.08 8.53
N ALA A 167 -0.20 -10.11 9.18
CA ALA A 167 -1.37 -9.37 8.74
C ALA A 167 -1.16 -7.84 8.70
N SER A 168 -0.62 -7.26 9.76
CA SER A 168 -0.37 -5.80 9.81
C SER A 168 0.69 -5.35 8.81
N THR A 169 1.70 -6.19 8.55
CA THR A 169 2.77 -5.91 7.59
C THR A 169 2.33 -6.13 6.14
N ALA A 170 1.23 -6.87 5.90
CA ALA A 170 0.59 -6.95 4.60
C ALA A 170 0.03 -5.60 4.13
N PHE A 171 -0.49 -4.79 5.07
CA PHE A 171 -0.91 -3.42 4.80
C PHE A 171 0.28 -2.54 4.35
N GLU A 172 1.41 -2.64 5.04
CA GLU A 172 2.63 -1.90 4.66
C GLU A 172 3.16 -2.36 3.29
N LEU A 173 3.12 -3.68 2.99
CA LEU A 173 3.49 -4.20 1.67
C LEU A 173 2.61 -3.60 0.58
N ALA A 174 1.29 -3.53 0.79
CA ALA A 174 0.37 -2.90 -0.15
C ALA A 174 0.67 -1.41 -0.35
N LEU A 175 0.95 -0.68 0.74
CA LEU A 175 1.33 0.74 0.67
C LEU A 175 2.64 0.97 -0.09
N GLN A 176 3.63 0.07 0.05
CA GLN A 176 4.88 0.15 -0.70
C GLN A 176 4.66 -0.11 -2.19
N LEU A 177 3.89 -1.14 -2.56
CA LEU A 177 3.50 -1.39 -3.96
C LEU A 177 2.81 -0.18 -4.59
N ILE A 178 1.88 0.44 -3.86
CA ILE A 178 1.19 1.66 -4.32
C ILE A 178 2.17 2.82 -4.46
N GLY A 179 3.08 3.00 -3.50
CA GLY A 179 4.07 4.07 -3.52
C GLY A 179 5.07 3.95 -4.67
N GLU A 180 5.55 2.75 -4.96
CA GLU A 180 6.48 2.48 -6.06
C GLU A 180 5.82 2.68 -7.43
N ALA A 181 4.59 2.20 -7.60
CA ALA A 181 3.91 2.26 -8.90
C ALA A 181 3.26 3.62 -9.19
N HIS A 182 2.73 4.32 -8.17
CA HIS A 182 1.89 5.52 -8.34
C HIS A 182 2.38 6.74 -7.55
N GLY A 183 3.50 6.60 -6.87
CA GLY A 183 4.15 7.69 -6.14
C GLY A 183 3.62 7.90 -4.71
N PRO A 184 4.35 8.73 -3.93
CA PRO A 184 4.12 8.88 -2.50
C PRO A 184 2.78 9.56 -2.16
N THR A 185 2.23 10.35 -3.07
CA THR A 185 0.95 11.06 -2.84
C THR A 185 -0.22 10.08 -2.74
N LEU A 186 -0.35 9.13 -3.67
CA LEU A 186 -1.43 8.13 -3.61
C LEU A 186 -1.25 7.20 -2.40
N ARG A 187 -0.01 6.74 -2.15
CA ARG A 187 0.32 5.96 -0.94
C ARG A 187 -0.19 6.66 0.33
N MET A 188 0.17 7.93 0.51
CA MET A 188 -0.21 8.71 1.69
C MET A 188 -1.74 8.88 1.82
N ARG A 189 -2.45 9.07 0.70
CA ARG A 189 -3.92 9.17 0.71
C ARG A 189 -4.57 7.85 1.16
N VAL A 190 -4.07 6.72 0.66
CA VAL A 190 -4.53 5.39 1.08
C VAL A 190 -4.22 5.16 2.55
N GLU A 191 -2.99 5.43 2.99
CA GLU A 191 -2.58 5.29 4.39
C GLU A 191 -3.49 6.11 5.31
N ASN A 192 -3.78 7.36 4.97
CA ASN A 192 -4.65 8.23 5.76
C ASN A 192 -6.09 7.72 5.85
N LEU A 193 -6.62 7.08 4.81
CA LEU A 193 -7.96 6.52 4.81
C LEU A 193 -8.13 5.42 5.87
N PHE A 194 -7.11 4.57 6.07
CA PHE A 194 -7.20 3.43 6.98
C PHE A 194 -6.65 3.71 8.37
N MET A 195 -5.56 4.49 8.46
CA MET A 195 -4.92 4.76 9.74
C MET A 195 -5.62 5.86 10.53
N GLY A 196 -6.54 6.61 9.90
CA GLY A 196 -7.29 7.69 10.51
C GLY A 196 -6.39 8.82 11.05
N ALA A 197 -6.99 9.94 11.41
CA ALA A 197 -6.29 11.00 12.14
C ALA A 197 -6.15 10.68 13.65
N TYR A 198 -6.17 9.41 14.02
CA TYR A 198 -6.15 8.98 15.43
C TYR A 198 -4.72 8.71 15.93
N SER A 199 -4.00 9.79 16.20
CA SER A 199 -2.98 9.80 17.23
C SER A 199 -2.84 11.24 17.71
N GLU A 200 -3.60 11.59 18.74
CA GLU A 200 -3.54 12.93 19.37
C GLU A 200 -2.26 13.16 20.18
N GLN A 201 -1.38 12.17 20.33
CA GLN A 201 -0.09 12.36 21.00
C GLN A 201 1.05 11.65 20.28
N PRO A 202 2.15 12.37 19.96
CA PRO A 202 3.33 11.76 19.37
C PRO A 202 4.06 10.87 20.39
N ASP A 203 4.13 9.57 20.12
CA ASP A 203 4.95 8.65 20.90
C ASP A 203 6.43 9.11 20.85
N PRO A 204 7.09 9.32 21.99
CA PRO A 204 8.50 9.72 22.04
C PRO A 204 9.47 8.73 21.38
N GLN A 205 9.07 7.47 21.22
CA GLN A 205 9.88 6.42 20.57
C GLN A 205 9.76 6.44 19.04
N VAL A 206 8.80 7.16 18.48
CA VAL A 206 8.63 7.31 17.04
C VAL A 206 9.65 8.30 16.49
N GLY A 207 10.33 7.96 15.40
CA GLY A 207 11.34 8.80 14.75
C GLY A 207 10.84 10.20 14.37
N ILE A 208 11.77 11.13 14.13
CA ILE A 208 11.47 12.56 13.86
C ILE A 208 10.52 12.76 12.65
N VAL A 209 10.65 11.94 11.59
CA VAL A 209 9.85 12.11 10.36
C VAL A 209 8.37 11.80 10.60
N PRO A 210 7.96 10.67 11.19
CA PRO A 210 6.56 10.41 11.52
C PRO A 210 5.94 11.48 12.41
N ARG A 211 6.68 11.97 13.42
CA ARG A 211 6.22 13.06 14.31
C ARG A 211 6.03 14.38 13.57
N ALA A 212 6.93 14.71 12.65
CA ALA A 212 6.77 15.90 11.80
C ALA A 212 5.54 15.78 10.88
N LEU A 213 5.33 14.63 10.26
CA LEU A 213 4.16 14.37 9.41
C LEU A 213 2.86 14.46 10.23
N GLN A 214 2.87 14.02 11.47
CA GLN A 214 1.73 14.15 12.38
C GLN A 214 1.43 15.63 12.68
N LEU A 215 2.42 16.43 13.06
CA LEU A 215 2.25 17.87 13.28
C LEU A 215 1.70 18.57 12.02
N MET A 216 2.15 18.17 10.82
CA MET A 216 1.60 18.70 9.57
C MET A 216 0.13 18.30 9.38
N ARG A 217 -0.24 17.04 9.65
CA ARG A 217 -1.62 16.55 9.48
C ARG A 217 -2.61 17.23 10.42
N THR A 218 -2.21 17.48 11.65
CA THR A 218 -3.09 18.12 12.66
C THR A 218 -3.22 19.63 12.48
N ASN A 219 -2.42 20.23 11.57
CA ASN A 219 -2.42 21.67 11.32
C ASN A 219 -2.60 22.01 9.82
N LEU A 220 -3.59 21.39 9.16
CA LEU A 220 -3.82 21.60 7.72
C LEU A 220 -4.54 22.92 7.44
N GLU A 221 -5.42 23.35 8.32
CA GLU A 221 -6.20 24.60 8.22
C GLU A 221 -5.35 25.80 8.59
N GLU A 222 -4.53 25.68 9.64
CA GLU A 222 -3.56 26.70 10.07
C GLU A 222 -2.14 26.16 9.96
N PRO A 223 -1.51 26.19 8.76
CA PRO A 223 -0.25 25.50 8.55
C PRO A 223 0.90 26.11 9.34
N LEU A 224 1.56 25.28 10.13
CA LEU A 224 2.78 25.66 10.86
C LEU A 224 3.95 25.91 9.88
N LEU A 225 4.86 26.81 10.23
CA LEU A 225 6.13 26.94 9.54
C LEU A 225 6.99 25.69 9.78
N ILE A 226 7.79 25.31 8.81
CA ILE A 226 8.69 24.13 8.95
C ILE A 226 9.71 24.35 10.07
N SER A 227 10.13 25.61 10.29
CA SER A 227 10.95 26.00 11.44
C SER A 227 10.29 25.68 12.77
N ASP A 228 8.98 25.93 12.89
CA ASP A 228 8.23 25.73 14.13
C ASP A 228 8.00 24.24 14.40
N ILE A 229 7.71 23.47 13.36
CA ILE A 229 7.66 22.01 13.43
C ILE A 229 9.00 21.46 13.91
N ALA A 230 10.11 21.93 13.33
CA ALA A 230 11.45 21.49 13.74
C ALA A 230 11.75 21.85 15.20
N ALA A 231 11.39 23.06 15.63
CA ALA A 231 11.55 23.53 17.01
C ALA A 231 10.75 22.69 18.00
N GLN A 232 9.48 22.37 17.72
CA GLN A 232 8.64 21.49 18.54
C GLN A 232 9.21 20.08 18.67
N LEU A 233 9.95 19.62 17.66
CA LEU A 233 10.63 18.32 17.68
C LEU A 233 12.03 18.37 18.30
N GLY A 234 12.48 19.54 18.80
CA GLY A 234 13.79 19.72 19.41
C GLY A 234 14.94 19.57 18.40
N ARG A 235 14.73 19.96 17.14
CA ARG A 235 15.72 19.84 16.04
C ARG A 235 15.79 21.12 15.23
N SER A 236 16.92 21.28 14.48
CA SER A 236 17.02 22.37 13.50
C SER A 236 16.19 22.07 12.25
N GLN A 237 15.70 23.11 11.57
CA GLN A 237 14.98 22.97 10.31
C GLN A 237 15.78 22.17 9.27
N ARG A 238 17.09 22.45 9.14
CA ARG A 238 17.98 21.74 8.22
C ARG A 238 18.03 20.23 8.52
N HIS A 239 18.09 19.84 9.80
CA HIS A 239 18.08 18.43 10.19
C HIS A 239 16.75 17.76 9.77
N LEU A 240 15.61 18.42 10.03
CA LEU A 240 14.29 17.92 9.65
C LEU A 240 14.19 17.76 8.12
N GLU A 241 14.65 18.75 7.34
CA GLU A 241 14.63 18.72 5.87
C GLU A 241 15.44 17.55 5.31
N ILE A 242 16.63 17.29 5.85
CA ILE A 242 17.47 16.16 5.44
C ILE A 242 16.76 14.83 5.73
N GLN A 243 16.21 14.64 6.94
CA GLN A 243 15.56 13.41 7.35
C GLN A 243 14.27 13.15 6.53
N VAL A 244 13.44 14.17 6.34
CA VAL A 244 12.22 14.05 5.54
C VAL A 244 12.56 13.76 4.09
N ARG A 245 13.55 14.46 3.50
CA ARG A 245 13.98 14.22 2.12
C ARG A 245 14.53 12.80 1.93
N ALA A 246 15.34 12.31 2.87
CA ALA A 246 15.90 10.95 2.81
C ALA A 246 14.82 9.88 2.87
N LYS A 247 13.79 10.07 3.73
CA LYS A 247 12.73 9.07 3.96
C LYS A 247 11.55 9.19 2.98
N MET A 248 11.21 10.42 2.54
CA MET A 248 10.01 10.70 1.75
C MET A 248 10.31 11.16 0.30
N GLY A 249 11.58 11.30 -0.07
CA GLY A 249 12.00 11.72 -1.42
C GLY A 249 11.70 13.19 -1.77
N ALA A 250 11.13 13.99 -0.84
CA ALA A 250 10.75 15.37 -1.08
C ALA A 250 10.97 16.26 0.15
N ASN A 251 11.04 17.57 -0.06
CA ASN A 251 11.16 18.54 1.04
C ASN A 251 9.87 18.61 1.88
N PRO A 252 9.98 18.93 3.20
CA PRO A 252 8.82 19.07 4.09
C PRO A 252 7.72 19.98 3.55
N GLN A 253 8.07 21.13 2.97
CA GLN A 253 7.08 22.06 2.38
C GLN A 253 6.30 21.42 1.24
N VAL A 254 6.94 20.59 0.40
CA VAL A 254 6.28 19.89 -0.70
C VAL A 254 5.32 18.84 -0.14
N ILE A 255 5.75 18.07 0.85
CA ILE A 255 4.92 17.06 1.52
C ILE A 255 3.70 17.73 2.17
N TYR A 256 3.93 18.81 2.92
CA TYR A 256 2.86 19.52 3.61
C TYR A 256 1.83 20.11 2.63
N ARG A 257 2.30 20.72 1.54
CA ARG A 257 1.41 21.21 0.47
C ARG A 257 0.57 20.07 -0.13
N ARG A 258 1.17 18.92 -0.38
CA ARG A 258 0.45 17.75 -0.90
C ARG A 258 -0.60 17.24 0.07
N MET A 259 -0.34 17.23 1.37
CA MET A 259 -1.33 16.86 2.39
C MET A 259 -2.55 17.81 2.35
N ARG A 260 -2.31 19.11 2.27
CA ARG A 260 -3.36 20.12 2.17
C ARG A 260 -4.18 19.99 0.88
N LEU A 261 -3.52 19.70 -0.24
CA LEU A 261 -4.18 19.45 -1.53
C LEU A 261 -4.94 18.13 -1.55
N ALA A 262 -4.46 17.09 -0.87
CA ALA A 262 -5.19 15.84 -0.71
C ALA A 262 -6.50 16.05 0.08
N LEU A 263 -6.47 16.83 1.16
CA LEU A 263 -7.68 17.24 1.88
C LEU A 263 -8.63 18.04 0.98
N ALA A 264 -8.09 18.99 0.19
CA ALA A 264 -8.90 19.76 -0.75
C ALA A 264 -9.59 18.87 -1.80
N HIS A 265 -8.92 17.81 -2.25
CA HIS A 265 -9.50 16.83 -3.18
C HIS A 265 -10.65 16.05 -2.53
N SER A 266 -10.47 15.50 -1.32
CA SER A 266 -11.53 14.81 -0.59
C SER A 266 -12.75 15.71 -0.35
N LEU A 267 -12.53 16.95 0.11
CA LEU A 267 -13.61 17.91 0.30
C LEU A 267 -14.32 18.30 -1.00
N ALA A 268 -13.62 18.33 -2.13
CA ALA A 268 -14.22 18.59 -3.43
C ALA A 268 -15.14 17.44 -3.89
N VAL A 269 -14.80 16.20 -3.54
CA VAL A 269 -15.59 14.99 -3.86
C VAL A 269 -16.78 14.82 -2.91
N GLU A 270 -16.55 14.92 -1.61
CA GLU A 270 -17.47 14.44 -0.57
C GLU A 270 -18.36 15.54 0.01
N ALA A 271 -17.92 16.79 0.00
CA ALA A 271 -18.60 17.87 0.68
C ALA A 271 -19.33 18.83 -0.26
N GLN A 272 -20.52 19.27 0.14
CA GLN A 272 -21.29 20.31 -0.55
C GLN A 272 -20.85 21.75 -0.14
N VAL A 273 -19.55 21.94 0.12
CA VAL A 273 -19.00 23.25 0.50
C VAL A 273 -18.43 24.00 -0.69
N SER A 274 -18.37 25.32 -0.63
CA SER A 274 -17.83 26.13 -1.72
C SER A 274 -16.31 25.92 -1.90
N VAL A 275 -15.78 26.22 -3.10
CA VAL A 275 -14.32 26.15 -3.35
C VAL A 275 -13.56 27.14 -2.45
N ALA A 276 -14.20 28.27 -2.08
CA ALA A 276 -13.64 29.21 -1.13
C ALA A 276 -13.52 28.61 0.28
N GLU A 277 -14.54 27.91 0.73
CA GLU A 277 -14.54 27.20 2.00
C GLU A 277 -13.49 26.07 2.03
N ILE A 278 -13.37 25.31 0.94
CA ILE A 278 -12.32 24.28 0.80
C ILE A 278 -10.93 24.93 0.94
N ALA A 279 -10.71 26.10 0.32
CA ALA A 279 -9.43 26.78 0.40
C ALA A 279 -9.07 27.15 1.86
N VAL A 280 -10.02 27.70 2.62
CA VAL A 280 -9.82 28.04 4.04
C VAL A 280 -9.47 26.78 4.84
N ARG A 281 -10.28 25.72 4.76
CA ARG A 281 -10.05 24.45 5.49
C ARG A 281 -8.73 23.76 5.14
N CYS A 282 -8.14 24.10 3.99
CA CYS A 282 -6.85 23.59 3.57
C CYS A 282 -5.71 24.60 3.77
N GLY A 283 -5.96 25.67 4.55
CA GLY A 283 -4.97 26.68 4.92
C GLY A 283 -4.50 27.55 3.77
N TYR A 284 -5.31 27.77 2.73
CA TYR A 284 -5.03 28.72 1.67
C TYR A 284 -5.74 30.05 1.95
N GLN A 285 -5.04 31.15 1.70
CA GLN A 285 -5.60 32.50 1.91
C GLN A 285 -6.73 32.82 0.93
N ASP A 286 -6.70 32.22 -0.27
CA ASP A 286 -7.73 32.41 -1.28
C ASP A 286 -7.94 31.16 -2.15
N ALA A 287 -9.13 31.07 -2.74
CA ALA A 287 -9.51 29.96 -3.62
C ALA A 287 -8.68 29.90 -4.91
N SER A 288 -8.14 31.02 -5.39
CA SER A 288 -7.37 31.09 -6.62
C SER A 288 -5.98 30.47 -6.43
N ALA A 289 -5.33 30.76 -5.29
CA ALA A 289 -4.05 30.16 -4.91
C ALA A 289 -4.19 28.65 -4.75
N MET A 290 -5.25 28.19 -4.05
CA MET A 290 -5.55 26.77 -3.89
C MET A 290 -5.82 26.10 -5.24
N THR A 291 -6.63 26.71 -6.11
CA THR A 291 -7.00 26.14 -7.42
C THR A 291 -5.78 26.01 -8.33
N ARG A 292 -4.85 26.99 -8.33
CA ARG A 292 -3.60 26.90 -9.08
C ARG A 292 -2.73 25.73 -8.58
N ALA A 293 -2.55 25.63 -7.27
CA ALA A 293 -1.77 24.54 -6.66
C ALA A 293 -2.41 23.17 -6.90
N PHE A 294 -3.74 23.09 -6.81
CA PHE A 294 -4.53 21.89 -7.09
C PHE A 294 -4.38 21.42 -8.54
N ARG A 295 -4.46 22.37 -9.49
CA ARG A 295 -4.28 22.06 -10.91
C ARG A 295 -2.86 21.59 -11.23
N ALA A 296 -1.86 22.15 -10.57
CA ALA A 296 -0.47 21.73 -10.73
C ALA A 296 -0.21 20.32 -10.19
N GLU A 297 -0.94 19.87 -9.14
CA GLU A 297 -0.77 18.55 -8.51
C GLU A 297 -1.63 17.46 -9.19
N PHE A 298 -2.89 17.79 -9.58
CA PHE A 298 -3.87 16.82 -10.05
C PHE A 298 -4.26 16.96 -11.52
N GLU A 299 -3.68 17.91 -12.25
CA GLU A 299 -3.98 18.23 -13.66
C GLU A 299 -5.47 18.55 -13.92
N THR A 300 -6.21 18.85 -12.88
CA THR A 300 -7.66 19.16 -12.91
C THR A 300 -8.00 20.26 -11.90
N THR A 301 -9.26 20.69 -11.84
CA THR A 301 -9.71 21.70 -10.87
C THR A 301 -10.67 21.11 -9.85
N PRO A 302 -10.81 21.70 -8.62
CA PRO A 302 -11.77 21.23 -7.63
C PRO A 302 -13.21 21.16 -8.17
N GLN A 303 -13.61 22.10 -9.02
CA GLN A 303 -14.93 22.10 -9.66
C GLN A 303 -15.09 20.97 -10.68
N ALA A 304 -14.05 20.66 -11.45
CA ALA A 304 -14.10 19.57 -12.43
C ALA A 304 -14.18 18.19 -11.72
N VAL A 305 -13.44 18.00 -10.65
CA VAL A 305 -13.52 16.80 -9.80
C VAL A 305 -14.96 16.63 -9.28
N ARG A 306 -15.57 17.67 -8.73
CA ARG A 306 -16.95 17.64 -8.23
C ARG A 306 -17.96 17.24 -9.30
N ARG A 307 -17.82 17.72 -10.53
CA ARG A 307 -18.73 17.38 -11.65
C ARG A 307 -18.57 15.93 -12.11
N GLY A 308 -17.35 15.39 -12.06
CA GLY A 308 -17.07 14.01 -12.47
C GLY A 308 -17.67 12.96 -11.54
N PHE A 309 -17.87 13.26 -10.25
CA PHE A 309 -18.51 12.38 -9.28
C PHE A 309 -20.04 12.59 -9.15
N GLY A 310 -20.60 13.56 -9.85
CA GLY A 310 -22.05 13.86 -9.84
C GLY A 310 -22.89 13.07 -10.83
N VAL A 311 -22.38 12.03 -11.49
CA VAL A 311 -23.15 11.14 -12.37
C VAL A 311 -23.57 9.92 -11.56
N PRO A 312 -24.89 9.72 -11.30
CA PRO A 312 -25.36 8.48 -10.66
C PRO A 312 -25.05 7.30 -11.57
N TRP A 313 -24.59 6.22 -10.98
CA TRP A 313 -24.47 4.93 -11.65
C TRP A 313 -25.84 4.49 -12.15
N SER A 314 -26.07 4.56 -13.45
CA SER A 314 -27.22 3.95 -14.15
C SER A 314 -26.88 2.53 -14.54
#